data_46b34211fb8065d5a77e11e832b6417d
#
_entry.id   46b34211fb8065d5a77e11e832b6417d
#
_cell.length_a   1.000
_cell.length_b   1.000
_cell.length_c   1.000
_cell.angle_alpha   90.00
_cell.angle_beta   90.00
_cell.angle_gamma   90.00
#
_symmetry.space_group_name_H-M   'P 1'
#
loop_
_entity.id
_entity.type
_entity.pdbx_description
1 polymer ?
#
loop_
_entity_poly.entity_id
_entity_poly.type
_entity_poly.pdbx_seq_one_letter_code
_entity_poly.pdbx_strand_id
1 'polypeptide(L)'
;MRALCLDGGGSSAMALRQPGASETSLISSPSDGSQRACANYIFFTANTPSDGVTAHAVLTPSYRYILPGASTWFSIKGADASYGPAEAPSDLVLEVSNDMGTVEGQTFTAGQKSGSATVTASNGSVSGSMNVCVTGDVHSIALQSGGKSVSSVSVKPGQSIDLDALGYHLGQKMASTDTAFTWTVTNGIGSVDEKGVFTAGSSMANGTLTCSYGNTRASIPVNVGMG
;
A
#
# COMPACT_ATOMS: atom_id res chain seq x y z
N MET A 1 -26.55 0.64 18.41
CA MET A 1 -26.07 -0.41 17.50
C MET A 1 -26.05 -1.72 18.27
N ARG A 2 -26.61 -2.81 17.73
CA ARG A 2 -26.51 -4.15 18.33
C ARG A 2 -25.56 -4.96 17.45
N ALA A 3 -24.55 -5.58 18.05
CA ALA A 3 -23.60 -6.45 17.37
C ALA A 3 -23.74 -7.88 17.88
N LEU A 4 -23.63 -8.84 16.99
CA LEU A 4 -23.54 -10.27 17.30
C LEU A 4 -22.11 -10.70 17.02
N CYS A 5 -21.44 -11.25 18.03
CA CYS A 5 -20.14 -11.90 17.85
C CYS A 5 -20.40 -13.34 17.48
N LEU A 6 -19.97 -13.76 16.30
CA LEU A 6 -19.95 -15.15 15.87
C LEU A 6 -18.61 -15.77 16.29
N ASP A 7 -18.52 -17.10 16.21
CA ASP A 7 -17.31 -17.85 16.52
C ASP A 7 -16.09 -17.29 15.74
N GLY A 8 -14.91 -17.36 16.34
CA GLY A 8 -13.64 -16.87 15.80
C GLY A 8 -12.65 -18.01 15.58
N GLY A 9 -11.52 -17.73 14.96
CA GLY A 9 -10.44 -18.67 14.71
C GLY A 9 -10.25 -19.03 13.24
N GLY A 10 -9.54 -20.13 12.96
CA GLY A 10 -9.12 -20.51 11.61
C GLY A 10 -10.25 -20.86 10.64
N SER A 11 -11.46 -21.15 11.15
CA SER A 11 -12.66 -21.39 10.35
C SER A 11 -13.44 -20.13 9.99
N SER A 12 -13.15 -18.98 10.62
CA SER A 12 -13.83 -17.73 10.31
C SER A 12 -13.31 -17.13 9.00
N ALA A 13 -14.17 -17.04 8.01
CA ALA A 13 -13.86 -16.49 6.70
C ALA A 13 -14.97 -15.53 6.26
N MET A 14 -14.59 -14.44 5.59
CA MET A 14 -15.50 -13.50 4.97
C MET A 14 -15.12 -13.33 3.51
N ALA A 15 -16.07 -13.62 2.64
CA ALA A 15 -15.97 -13.37 1.20
C ALA A 15 -16.97 -12.28 0.79
N LEU A 16 -16.55 -11.41 -0.11
CA LEU A 16 -17.36 -10.31 -0.60
C LEU A 16 -17.18 -10.17 -2.11
N ARG A 17 -18.29 -9.92 -2.82
CA ARG A 17 -18.23 -9.41 -4.18
C ARG A 17 -17.96 -7.89 -4.07
N GLN A 18 -16.75 -7.49 -4.40
CA GLN A 18 -16.37 -6.08 -4.40
C GLN A 18 -17.23 -5.32 -5.43
N PRO A 19 -17.57 -4.05 -5.19
CA PRO A 19 -18.27 -3.21 -6.16
C PRO A 19 -17.57 -3.26 -7.53
N GLY A 20 -18.35 -3.46 -8.60
CA GLY A 20 -17.84 -3.60 -9.96
C GLY A 20 -17.13 -4.93 -10.27
N ALA A 21 -17.11 -5.90 -9.35
CA ALA A 21 -16.58 -7.23 -9.59
C ALA A 21 -17.68 -8.20 -10.03
N SER A 22 -17.33 -9.18 -10.89
CA SER A 22 -18.21 -10.27 -11.31
C SER A 22 -18.27 -11.41 -10.30
N GLU A 23 -17.21 -11.58 -9.50
CA GLU A 23 -17.04 -12.70 -8.58
C GLU A 23 -16.79 -12.25 -7.14
N THR A 24 -17.08 -13.16 -6.20
CA THR A 24 -16.72 -12.98 -4.79
C THR A 24 -15.25 -13.33 -4.57
N SER A 25 -14.60 -12.60 -3.67
CA SER A 25 -13.24 -12.88 -3.21
C SER A 25 -13.20 -12.97 -1.70
N LEU A 26 -12.28 -13.79 -1.18
CA LEU A 26 -11.99 -13.84 0.24
C LEU A 26 -11.32 -12.54 0.67
N ILE A 27 -11.92 -11.83 1.64
CA ILE A 27 -11.41 -10.54 2.13
C ILE A 27 -10.83 -10.63 3.55
N SER A 28 -11.09 -11.72 4.27
CA SER A 28 -10.45 -12.01 5.56
C SER A 28 -9.17 -12.83 5.37
N SER A 29 -8.27 -12.76 6.34
CA SER A 29 -7.09 -13.62 6.44
C SER A 29 -7.34 -14.66 7.55
N PRO A 30 -7.78 -15.88 7.21
CA PRO A 30 -7.94 -16.93 8.21
C PRO A 30 -6.62 -17.22 8.93
N SER A 31 -6.66 -17.45 10.25
CA SER A 31 -5.45 -17.69 11.05
C SER A 31 -4.65 -18.93 10.63
N ASP A 32 -5.30 -19.86 9.94
CA ASP A 32 -4.65 -21.08 9.42
C ASP A 32 -3.97 -20.88 8.06
N GLY A 33 -3.97 -19.65 7.53
CA GLY A 33 -3.40 -19.31 6.21
C GLY A 33 -4.29 -19.71 5.02
N SER A 34 -5.34 -20.49 5.23
CA SER A 34 -6.29 -20.91 4.20
C SER A 34 -7.71 -21.05 4.76
N GLN A 35 -8.70 -20.96 3.87
CA GLN A 35 -10.10 -21.16 4.24
C GLN A 35 -10.36 -22.65 4.48
N ARG A 36 -10.99 -22.98 5.60
CA ARG A 36 -11.51 -24.33 5.89
C ARG A 36 -12.85 -24.56 5.20
N ALA A 37 -13.15 -25.81 4.89
CA ALA A 37 -14.52 -26.23 4.55
C ALA A 37 -15.41 -26.09 5.78
N CYS A 38 -16.53 -25.36 5.63
CA CYS A 38 -17.51 -25.13 6.69
C CYS A 38 -18.86 -25.70 6.26
N ALA A 39 -19.63 -26.22 7.23
CA ALA A 39 -20.96 -26.73 6.97
C ALA A 39 -22.04 -25.64 6.93
N ASN A 40 -21.79 -24.47 7.50
CA ASN A 40 -22.76 -23.39 7.63
C ASN A 40 -22.19 -22.08 7.09
N TYR A 41 -23.05 -21.33 6.38
CA TYR A 41 -22.71 -20.02 5.81
C TYR A 41 -23.86 -19.06 6.04
N ILE A 42 -23.53 -17.77 6.19
CA ILE A 42 -24.48 -16.67 6.17
C ILE A 42 -24.26 -15.92 4.85
N PHE A 43 -25.31 -15.81 4.04
CA PHE A 43 -25.28 -15.08 2.78
C PHE A 43 -26.08 -13.80 2.88
N PHE A 44 -25.52 -12.72 2.39
CA PHE A 44 -26.21 -11.46 2.11
C PHE A 44 -26.29 -11.32 0.59
N THR A 45 -27.48 -11.32 0.05
CA THR A 45 -27.71 -11.22 -1.40
C THR A 45 -28.51 -9.95 -1.72
N ALA A 46 -28.20 -9.31 -2.84
CA ALA A 46 -29.04 -8.27 -3.42
C ALA A 46 -30.10 -8.90 -4.34
N ASN A 47 -31.36 -8.45 -4.24
CA ASN A 47 -32.44 -8.93 -5.10
C ASN A 47 -32.54 -8.17 -6.42
N THR A 48 -31.74 -7.10 -6.58
CA THR A 48 -31.70 -6.32 -7.83
C THR A 48 -30.73 -6.97 -8.81
N PRO A 49 -31.19 -7.46 -9.97
CA PRO A 49 -30.32 -8.00 -10.99
C PRO A 49 -29.39 -6.90 -11.53
N SER A 50 -28.17 -7.30 -11.91
CA SER A 50 -27.22 -6.43 -12.61
C SER A 50 -27.74 -6.19 -14.05
N ASP A 51 -27.82 -4.93 -14.46
CA ASP A 51 -28.22 -4.52 -15.82
C ASP A 51 -27.03 -4.09 -16.69
N GLY A 52 -25.81 -3.98 -16.07
CA GLY A 52 -24.60 -3.57 -16.74
C GLY A 52 -24.54 -2.08 -17.12
N VAL A 53 -25.58 -1.29 -16.78
CA VAL A 53 -25.61 0.15 -17.03
C VAL A 53 -24.85 0.88 -15.93
N THR A 54 -23.77 1.55 -16.27
CA THR A 54 -22.90 2.19 -15.27
C THR A 54 -23.63 3.31 -14.53
N ALA A 55 -23.71 3.17 -13.22
CA ALA A 55 -24.27 4.16 -12.29
C ALA A 55 -23.21 4.74 -11.34
N HIS A 56 -22.15 3.99 -11.06
CA HIS A 56 -21.12 4.36 -10.12
C HIS A 56 -19.71 4.17 -10.70
N ALA A 57 -18.78 5.05 -10.31
CA ALA A 57 -17.34 4.84 -10.44
C ALA A 57 -16.78 4.24 -9.15
N VAL A 58 -16.02 3.16 -9.25
CA VAL A 58 -15.40 2.48 -8.11
C VAL A 58 -13.90 2.69 -8.17
N LEU A 59 -13.38 3.50 -7.24
CA LEU A 59 -11.96 3.83 -7.14
C LEU A 59 -11.26 2.89 -6.17
N THR A 60 -10.10 2.38 -6.57
CA THR A 60 -9.24 1.56 -5.71
C THR A 60 -7.82 2.10 -5.78
N PRO A 61 -7.28 2.68 -4.68
CA PRO A 61 -5.91 3.16 -4.65
C PRO A 61 -4.92 2.00 -4.50
N SER A 62 -3.73 2.14 -5.10
CA SER A 62 -2.61 1.21 -4.86
C SER A 62 -2.16 1.24 -3.40
N TYR A 63 -2.23 2.41 -2.77
CA TYR A 63 -1.93 2.62 -1.34
C TYR A 63 -2.98 3.52 -0.71
N ARG A 64 -3.50 3.10 0.45
CA ARG A 64 -4.45 3.89 1.25
C ARG A 64 -3.77 4.92 2.14
N TYR A 65 -2.56 4.61 2.60
CA TYR A 65 -1.73 5.49 3.40
C TYR A 65 -0.58 6.01 2.56
N ILE A 66 -0.35 7.31 2.59
CA ILE A 66 0.56 8.00 1.69
C ILE A 66 1.41 8.94 2.53
N LEU A 67 2.73 8.84 2.41
CA LEU A 67 3.62 9.83 3.01
C LEU A 67 3.45 11.19 2.30
N PRO A 68 3.61 12.31 3.03
CA PRO A 68 3.65 13.63 2.40
C PRO A 68 4.62 13.67 1.21
N GLY A 69 4.16 14.20 0.09
CA GLY A 69 4.91 14.27 -1.16
C GLY A 69 4.94 12.99 -2.01
N ALA A 70 4.45 11.86 -1.50
CA ALA A 70 4.37 10.61 -2.26
C ALA A 70 3.10 10.51 -3.08
N SER A 71 3.06 9.56 -4.01
CA SER A 71 1.94 9.38 -4.94
C SER A 71 1.31 8.00 -4.84
N THR A 72 0.02 7.92 -5.15
CA THR A 72 -0.72 6.66 -5.32
C THR A 72 -1.53 6.69 -6.61
N TRP A 73 -1.57 5.57 -7.31
CA TRP A 73 -2.38 5.40 -8.51
C TRP A 73 -3.73 4.81 -8.16
N PHE A 74 -4.78 5.22 -8.88
CA PHE A 74 -6.15 4.72 -8.73
C PHE A 74 -6.54 3.86 -9.92
N SER A 75 -6.94 2.62 -9.66
CA SER A 75 -7.74 1.84 -10.58
C SER A 75 -9.20 2.28 -10.49
N ILE A 76 -9.85 2.46 -11.65
CA ILE A 76 -11.25 2.84 -11.72
C ILE A 76 -12.02 1.75 -12.46
N LYS A 77 -13.11 1.29 -11.87
CA LYS A 77 -14.07 0.37 -12.47
C LYS A 77 -15.45 1.01 -12.50
N GLY A 78 -16.27 0.61 -13.46
CA GLY A 78 -17.69 0.92 -13.43
C GLY A 78 -18.46 -0.08 -12.59
N ALA A 79 -19.55 0.37 -11.98
CA ALA A 79 -20.54 -0.48 -11.36
C ALA A 79 -21.95 0.03 -11.71
N ASP A 80 -22.88 -0.89 -11.87
CA ASP A 80 -24.29 -0.55 -12.07
C ASP A 80 -24.97 -0.15 -10.73
N ALA A 81 -26.27 0.16 -10.79
CA ALA A 81 -27.03 0.57 -9.63
C ALA A 81 -27.11 -0.49 -8.51
N SER A 82 -26.86 -1.77 -8.82
CA SER A 82 -26.77 -2.88 -7.87
C SER A 82 -25.34 -3.22 -7.44
N TYR A 83 -24.37 -2.36 -7.79
CA TYR A 83 -22.93 -2.58 -7.64
C TYR A 83 -22.40 -3.81 -8.37
N GLY A 84 -23.14 -4.31 -9.38
CA GLY A 84 -22.66 -5.30 -10.33
C GLY A 84 -21.62 -4.71 -11.29
N PRO A 85 -20.91 -5.57 -12.05
CA PRO A 85 -19.90 -5.10 -13.01
C PRO A 85 -20.53 -4.31 -14.14
N ALA A 86 -19.93 -3.16 -14.45
CA ALA A 86 -20.25 -2.34 -15.62
C ALA A 86 -18.95 -1.73 -16.17
N GLU A 87 -18.98 -1.22 -17.40
CA GLU A 87 -17.81 -0.61 -18.01
C GLU A 87 -17.60 0.81 -17.45
N ALA A 88 -16.36 1.15 -17.03
CA ALA A 88 -16.06 2.50 -16.58
C ALA A 88 -16.08 3.48 -17.77
N PRO A 89 -16.77 4.63 -17.66
CA PRO A 89 -16.68 5.68 -18.68
C PRO A 89 -15.23 6.15 -18.86
N SER A 90 -14.81 6.35 -20.11
CA SER A 90 -13.43 6.76 -20.43
C SER A 90 -13.14 8.25 -20.16
N ASP A 91 -14.19 9.04 -19.96
CA ASP A 91 -14.16 10.49 -19.76
C ASP A 91 -14.23 10.91 -18.28
N LEU A 92 -14.06 9.96 -17.35
CA LEU A 92 -13.99 10.26 -15.92
C LEU A 92 -12.76 11.11 -15.60
N VAL A 93 -12.99 12.22 -14.90
CA VAL A 93 -11.96 13.11 -14.39
C VAL A 93 -11.82 12.91 -12.88
N LEU A 94 -10.58 12.82 -12.39
CA LEU A 94 -10.29 12.75 -10.97
C LEU A 94 -10.05 14.16 -10.41
N GLU A 95 -10.63 14.39 -9.23
CA GLU A 95 -10.41 15.59 -8.43
C GLU A 95 -10.12 15.22 -6.98
N VAL A 96 -9.40 16.10 -6.27
CA VAL A 96 -9.09 15.91 -4.83
C VAL A 96 -9.64 17.09 -4.03
N SER A 97 -10.20 16.78 -2.86
CA SER A 97 -10.73 17.78 -1.93
C SER A 97 -9.67 18.33 -0.98
N ASN A 98 -9.96 19.53 -0.42
CA ASN A 98 -9.29 20.09 0.77
C ASN A 98 -7.79 20.43 0.60
N ASP A 99 -7.32 20.75 -0.58
CA ASP A 99 -5.92 21.12 -0.86
C ASP A 99 -4.90 20.10 -0.30
N MET A 100 -5.32 18.82 -0.28
CA MET A 100 -4.48 17.74 0.26
C MET A 100 -3.40 17.26 -0.71
N GLY A 101 -3.41 17.75 -1.95
CA GLY A 101 -2.47 17.37 -3.00
C GLY A 101 -3.02 17.71 -4.37
N THR A 102 -2.46 17.07 -5.39
CA THR A 102 -2.83 17.24 -6.80
C THR A 102 -3.17 15.91 -7.44
N VAL A 103 -3.95 15.95 -8.51
CA VAL A 103 -4.26 14.79 -9.33
C VAL A 103 -3.81 15.05 -10.76
N GLU A 104 -3.12 14.08 -11.35
CA GLU A 104 -2.77 14.05 -12.77
C GLU A 104 -3.14 12.67 -13.35
N GLY A 105 -4.07 12.65 -14.31
CA GLY A 105 -4.67 11.40 -14.80
C GLY A 105 -5.30 10.60 -13.67
N GLN A 106 -4.81 9.39 -13.42
CA GLN A 106 -5.26 8.51 -12.32
C GLN A 106 -4.30 8.51 -11.12
N THR A 107 -3.36 9.45 -11.06
CA THR A 107 -2.37 9.52 -9.98
C THR A 107 -2.67 10.71 -9.07
N PHE A 108 -2.85 10.42 -7.78
CA PHE A 108 -2.89 11.42 -6.72
C PHE A 108 -1.49 11.56 -6.12
N THR A 109 -0.99 12.80 -6.03
CA THR A 109 0.24 13.16 -5.33
C THR A 109 -0.11 13.96 -4.10
N ALA A 110 0.27 13.44 -2.93
CA ALA A 110 -0.01 14.07 -1.64
C ALA A 110 0.77 15.38 -1.47
N GLY A 111 0.12 16.38 -0.93
CA GLY A 111 0.77 17.59 -0.41
C GLY A 111 1.54 17.31 0.89
N GLN A 112 1.98 18.40 1.56
CA GLN A 112 2.73 18.28 2.82
C GLN A 112 1.82 18.22 4.06
N LYS A 113 0.51 18.43 3.91
CA LYS A 113 -0.46 18.45 4.99
C LYS A 113 -0.98 17.05 5.29
N SER A 114 -0.92 16.62 6.57
CA SER A 114 -1.51 15.35 6.99
C SER A 114 -3.03 15.46 7.15
N GLY A 115 -3.74 14.41 6.81
CA GLY A 115 -5.19 14.32 6.93
C GLY A 115 -5.82 13.36 5.93
N SER A 116 -7.15 13.37 5.87
CA SER A 116 -7.90 12.59 4.87
C SER A 116 -8.08 13.41 3.60
N ALA A 117 -7.69 12.84 2.47
CA ALA A 117 -7.96 13.35 1.14
C ALA A 117 -9.10 12.52 0.52
N THR A 118 -10.13 13.19 0.02
CA THR A 118 -11.19 12.53 -0.76
C THR A 118 -10.87 12.72 -2.24
N VAL A 119 -10.61 11.62 -2.94
CA VAL A 119 -10.43 11.60 -4.38
C VAL A 119 -11.74 11.17 -5.02
N THR A 120 -12.28 11.99 -5.92
CA THR A 120 -13.54 11.77 -6.62
C THR A 120 -13.29 11.63 -8.10
N ALA A 121 -13.83 10.58 -8.71
CA ALA A 121 -13.92 10.42 -10.17
C ALA A 121 -15.32 10.79 -10.63
N SER A 122 -15.47 11.64 -11.63
CA SER A 122 -16.79 12.07 -12.15
C SER A 122 -16.70 12.51 -13.60
N ASN A 123 -17.80 12.29 -14.35
CA ASN A 123 -18.06 12.92 -15.65
C ASN A 123 -19.40 13.70 -15.67
N GLY A 124 -19.97 14.01 -14.47
CA GLY A 124 -21.26 14.65 -14.30
C GLY A 124 -22.44 13.70 -14.25
N SER A 125 -22.39 12.56 -14.91
CA SER A 125 -23.46 11.53 -14.90
C SER A 125 -23.14 10.36 -13.99
N VAL A 126 -21.89 9.91 -14.00
CA VAL A 126 -21.37 8.83 -13.16
C VAL A 126 -20.33 9.41 -12.23
N SER A 127 -20.38 9.04 -10.97
CA SER A 127 -19.39 9.47 -9.99
C SER A 127 -19.09 8.39 -8.94
N GLY A 128 -17.95 8.54 -8.29
CA GLY A 128 -17.56 7.75 -7.12
C GLY A 128 -16.39 8.40 -6.41
N SER A 129 -16.23 8.13 -5.13
CA SER A 129 -15.15 8.72 -4.33
C SER A 129 -14.52 7.72 -3.40
N MET A 130 -13.25 7.98 -3.05
CA MET A 130 -12.46 7.17 -2.13
C MET A 130 -11.60 8.07 -1.25
N ASN A 131 -11.57 7.73 0.04
CA ASN A 131 -10.68 8.42 0.98
C ASN A 131 -9.34 7.72 1.06
N VAL A 132 -8.27 8.51 0.96
CA VAL A 132 -6.90 8.12 1.29
C VAL A 132 -6.39 8.98 2.45
N CYS A 133 -5.43 8.47 3.19
CA CYS A 133 -4.87 9.15 4.35
C CYS A 133 -3.43 9.59 4.06
N VAL A 134 -3.20 10.89 4.08
CA VAL A 134 -1.85 11.47 4.03
C VAL A 134 -1.33 11.54 5.47
N THR A 135 -0.27 10.84 5.79
CA THR A 135 0.27 10.80 7.15
C THR A 135 1.76 10.50 7.18
N GLY A 136 2.49 11.16 8.08
CA GLY A 136 3.87 10.85 8.41
C GLY A 136 4.00 9.85 9.58
N ASP A 137 2.90 9.23 10.02
CA ASP A 137 2.92 8.28 11.14
C ASP A 137 3.30 6.87 10.65
N VAL A 138 4.61 6.64 10.56
CA VAL A 138 5.20 5.35 10.17
C VAL A 138 5.39 4.48 11.41
N HIS A 139 4.69 3.35 11.49
CA HIS A 139 4.76 2.43 12.64
C HIS A 139 5.90 1.41 12.52
N SER A 140 6.24 0.99 11.31
CA SER A 140 7.37 0.10 11.06
C SER A 140 7.96 0.33 9.67
N ILE A 141 9.22 -0.06 9.51
CA ILE A 141 9.96 -0.01 8.25
C ILE A 141 10.46 -1.42 7.94
N ALA A 142 10.27 -1.90 6.73
CA ALA A 142 10.89 -3.11 6.20
C ALA A 142 11.89 -2.71 5.12
N LEU A 143 13.04 -3.43 5.07
CA LEU A 143 14.06 -3.23 4.06
C LEU A 143 13.98 -4.33 3.01
N GLN A 144 14.19 -3.94 1.76
CA GLN A 144 14.18 -4.84 0.61
C GLN A 144 15.38 -4.57 -0.30
N SER A 145 15.74 -5.55 -1.11
CA SER A 145 16.63 -5.39 -2.26
C SER A 145 16.09 -6.24 -3.41
N GLY A 146 15.92 -5.62 -4.58
CA GLY A 146 15.31 -6.28 -5.73
C GLY A 146 13.91 -6.83 -5.44
N GLY A 147 13.11 -6.13 -4.62
CA GLY A 147 11.74 -6.50 -4.25
C GLY A 147 11.62 -7.63 -3.22
N LYS A 148 12.74 -8.10 -2.64
CA LYS A 148 12.76 -9.15 -1.61
C LYS A 148 13.18 -8.58 -0.27
N SER A 149 12.50 -8.97 0.80
CA SER A 149 12.87 -8.57 2.17
C SER A 149 14.28 -9.05 2.52
N VAL A 150 15.07 -8.16 3.11
CA VAL A 150 16.43 -8.45 3.57
C VAL A 150 16.52 -8.22 5.07
N SER A 151 17.21 -9.16 5.75
CA SER A 151 17.55 -9.07 7.18
C SER A 151 19.04 -8.89 7.42
N SER A 152 19.86 -9.00 6.38
CA SER A 152 21.30 -8.75 6.38
C SER A 152 21.77 -8.49 4.95
N VAL A 153 22.93 -7.85 4.80
CA VAL A 153 23.55 -7.55 3.52
C VAL A 153 24.99 -8.04 3.53
N SER A 154 25.40 -8.74 2.46
CA SER A 154 26.80 -9.10 2.20
C SER A 154 27.23 -8.52 0.87
N VAL A 155 28.28 -7.70 0.86
CA VAL A 155 28.75 -6.98 -0.33
C VAL A 155 30.27 -7.09 -0.41
N LYS A 156 30.83 -7.29 -1.61
CA LYS A 156 32.28 -7.26 -1.80
C LYS A 156 32.83 -5.83 -1.65
N PRO A 157 34.09 -5.67 -1.20
CA PRO A 157 34.73 -4.35 -1.17
C PRO A 157 34.58 -3.60 -2.49
N GLY A 158 34.15 -2.33 -2.42
CA GLY A 158 33.94 -1.45 -3.58
C GLY A 158 32.68 -1.71 -4.40
N GLN A 159 31.87 -2.70 -4.06
CA GLN A 159 30.59 -2.95 -4.73
C GLN A 159 29.42 -2.23 -4.05
N SER A 160 28.36 -2.01 -4.80
CA SER A 160 27.14 -1.38 -4.29
C SER A 160 25.96 -2.34 -4.30
N ILE A 161 25.00 -2.08 -3.41
CA ILE A 161 23.69 -2.73 -3.37
C ILE A 161 22.62 -1.68 -3.19
N ASP A 162 21.53 -1.81 -3.92
CA ASP A 162 20.36 -0.97 -3.84
C ASP A 162 19.35 -1.55 -2.83
N LEU A 163 18.96 -0.71 -1.88
CA LEU A 163 18.04 -1.06 -0.79
C LEU A 163 16.83 -0.13 -0.81
N ASP A 164 15.66 -0.73 -0.82
CA ASP A 164 14.39 -0.03 -0.71
C ASP A 164 13.89 -0.03 0.74
N ALA A 165 13.30 1.07 1.18
CA ALA A 165 12.59 1.16 2.44
C ALA A 165 11.08 1.18 2.21
N LEU A 166 10.36 0.30 2.91
CA LEU A 166 8.90 0.25 2.88
C LEU A 166 8.35 0.68 4.24
N GLY A 167 7.67 1.82 4.27
CA GLY A 167 6.92 2.27 5.45
C GLY A 167 5.59 1.54 5.59
N TYR A 168 5.20 1.28 6.83
CA TYR A 168 3.90 0.71 7.18
C TYR A 168 3.19 1.55 8.24
N HIS A 169 1.89 1.77 8.03
CA HIS A 169 0.98 2.36 9.00
C HIS A 169 -0.12 1.34 9.31
N LEU A 170 -0.36 1.03 10.60
CA LEU A 170 -1.34 0.00 11.03
C LEU A 170 -1.21 -1.33 10.28
N GLY A 171 0.02 -1.75 9.97
CA GLY A 171 0.30 -3.00 9.23
C GLY A 171 0.05 -2.93 7.73
N GLN A 172 -0.41 -1.80 7.19
CA GLN A 172 -0.60 -1.58 5.75
C GLN A 172 0.59 -0.81 5.16
N LYS A 173 1.06 -1.27 3.99
CA LYS A 173 2.13 -0.60 3.25
C LYS A 173 1.70 0.80 2.83
N MET A 174 2.59 1.77 2.98
CA MET A 174 2.40 3.16 2.61
C MET A 174 3.03 3.45 1.25
N ALA A 175 2.46 4.40 0.51
CA ALA A 175 3.19 5.05 -0.58
C ALA A 175 4.30 5.93 -0.01
N SER A 176 5.49 5.86 -0.57
CA SER A 176 6.65 6.66 -0.19
C SER A 176 7.46 7.03 -1.43
N THR A 177 8.30 8.06 -1.33
CA THR A 177 9.33 8.36 -2.31
C THR A 177 10.65 7.69 -1.88
N ASP A 178 11.57 7.48 -2.80
CA ASP A 178 12.89 6.88 -2.51
C ASP A 178 13.70 7.72 -1.50
N THR A 179 13.47 9.03 -1.48
CA THR A 179 14.17 9.97 -0.59
C THR A 179 13.39 10.31 0.68
N ALA A 180 12.27 9.64 0.96
CA ALA A 180 11.47 9.92 2.16
C ALA A 180 12.17 9.47 3.45
N PHE A 181 13.07 8.49 3.36
CA PHE A 181 13.75 7.88 4.48
C PHE A 181 15.17 8.43 4.65
N THR A 182 15.64 8.46 5.89
CA THR A 182 17.03 8.82 6.20
C THR A 182 17.85 7.55 6.40
N TRP A 183 18.94 7.45 5.67
CA TRP A 183 19.84 6.31 5.69
C TRP A 183 21.16 6.64 6.38
N THR A 184 21.65 5.73 7.19
CA THR A 184 22.95 5.86 7.87
C THR A 184 23.66 4.51 7.94
N VAL A 185 24.98 4.54 7.96
CA VAL A 185 25.81 3.35 8.12
C VAL A 185 26.88 3.56 9.18
N THR A 186 27.32 2.48 9.82
CA THR A 186 28.44 2.50 10.75
C THR A 186 29.70 3.00 10.04
N ASN A 187 30.44 3.90 10.68
CA ASN A 187 31.68 4.45 10.13
C ASN A 187 32.68 3.35 9.75
N GLY A 188 33.32 3.52 8.58
CA GLY A 188 34.39 2.64 8.09
C GLY A 188 33.92 1.46 7.23
N ILE A 189 32.63 1.16 7.12
CA ILE A 189 32.16 0.06 6.25
C ILE A 189 31.80 0.50 4.85
N GLY A 190 31.64 1.81 4.61
CA GLY A 190 31.22 2.36 3.32
C GLY A 190 30.36 3.60 3.48
N SER A 191 29.55 3.90 2.48
CA SER A 191 28.60 5.02 2.46
C SER A 191 27.24 4.55 1.96
N VAL A 192 26.19 5.27 2.34
CA VAL A 192 24.84 5.09 1.78
C VAL A 192 24.32 6.45 1.33
N ASP A 193 23.66 6.51 0.17
CA ASP A 193 23.04 7.72 -0.34
C ASP A 193 21.59 7.88 0.15
N GLU A 194 20.97 9.00 -0.23
CA GLU A 194 19.59 9.32 0.14
C GLU A 194 18.53 8.37 -0.47
N LYS A 195 18.89 7.61 -1.51
CA LYS A 195 18.01 6.63 -2.16
C LYS A 195 18.16 5.21 -1.61
N GLY A 196 19.10 5.01 -0.67
CA GLY A 196 19.34 3.69 -0.08
C GLY A 196 20.41 2.87 -0.78
N VAL A 197 21.14 3.45 -1.76
CA VAL A 197 22.25 2.75 -2.41
C VAL A 197 23.45 2.73 -1.46
N PHE A 198 23.74 1.56 -0.90
CA PHE A 198 24.93 1.33 -0.08
C PHE A 198 26.11 0.97 -0.96
N THR A 199 27.23 1.68 -0.81
CA THR A 199 28.51 1.39 -1.46
C THR A 199 29.52 0.98 -0.41
N ALA A 200 30.02 -0.24 -0.51
CA ALA A 200 31.00 -0.81 0.42
C ALA A 200 32.36 -0.10 0.31
N GLY A 201 33.04 0.06 1.43
CA GLY A 201 34.40 0.54 1.47
C GLY A 201 35.39 -0.45 0.81
N SER A 202 36.65 -0.05 0.72
CA SER A 202 37.73 -0.87 0.08
C SER A 202 38.26 -2.02 0.96
N SER A 203 37.92 -2.03 2.24
CA SER A 203 38.41 -3.01 3.22
C SER A 203 37.28 -3.88 3.75
N MET A 204 37.61 -5.13 4.13
CA MET A 204 36.67 -6.00 4.84
C MET A 204 36.26 -5.36 6.17
N ALA A 205 34.96 -5.32 6.43
CA ALA A 205 34.42 -4.74 7.65
C ALA A 205 33.02 -5.27 7.94
N ASN A 206 32.64 -5.23 9.20
CA ASN A 206 31.26 -5.50 9.63
C ASN A 206 30.68 -4.23 10.24
N GLY A 207 29.39 -4.02 10.04
CA GLY A 207 28.70 -2.89 10.61
C GLY A 207 27.19 -3.01 10.49
N THR A 208 26.52 -1.89 10.62
CA THR A 208 25.05 -1.80 10.59
C THR A 208 24.63 -0.71 9.64
N LEU A 209 23.66 -0.99 8.81
CA LEU A 209 22.93 -0.02 8.01
C LEU A 209 21.58 0.23 8.69
N THR A 210 21.23 1.49 8.87
CA THR A 210 19.98 1.91 9.51
C THR A 210 19.20 2.83 8.57
N CYS A 211 17.93 2.54 8.40
CA CYS A 211 16.95 3.37 7.75
C CYS A 211 15.96 3.92 8.78
N SER A 212 15.59 5.19 8.69
CA SER A 212 14.68 5.83 9.65
C SER A 212 13.71 6.80 9.00
N TYR A 213 12.55 6.95 9.63
CA TYR A 213 11.56 8.00 9.36
C TYR A 213 11.02 8.51 10.71
N GLY A 214 11.27 9.75 11.04
CA GLY A 214 10.97 10.27 12.37
C GLY A 214 11.62 9.43 13.47
N ASN A 215 10.82 8.86 14.37
CA ASN A 215 11.29 8.00 15.47
C ASN A 215 11.35 6.51 15.09
N THR A 216 10.80 6.12 13.95
CA THR A 216 10.75 4.72 13.51
C THR A 216 12.04 4.35 12.79
N ARG A 217 12.60 3.18 13.10
CA ARG A 217 13.89 2.71 12.58
C ARG A 217 13.84 1.24 12.21
N ALA A 218 14.59 0.89 11.15
CA ALA A 218 14.95 -0.48 10.82
C ALA A 218 16.46 -0.56 10.63
N SER A 219 17.10 -1.59 11.20
CA SER A 219 18.54 -1.77 11.10
C SER A 219 18.86 -3.19 10.71
N ILE A 220 19.83 -3.35 9.81
CA ILE A 220 20.33 -4.66 9.37
C ILE A 220 21.85 -4.71 9.46
N PRO A 221 22.43 -5.88 9.79
CA PRO A 221 23.87 -6.08 9.73
C PRO A 221 24.35 -6.06 8.27
N VAL A 222 25.51 -5.46 8.08
CA VAL A 222 26.24 -5.40 6.81
C VAL A 222 27.60 -6.07 6.98
N ASN A 223 27.91 -7.00 6.09
CA ASN A 223 29.23 -7.63 5.97
C ASN A 223 29.86 -7.17 4.65
N VAL A 224 30.98 -6.50 4.73
CA VAL A 224 31.84 -6.20 3.59
C VAL A 224 32.96 -7.24 3.58
N GLY A 225 32.86 -8.19 2.65
CA GLY A 225 33.78 -9.33 2.62
C GLY A 225 33.79 -10.06 1.28
N MET A 226 34.63 -11.10 1.20
CA MET A 226 34.57 -12.04 0.08
C MET A 226 33.38 -12.96 0.29
N GLY A 227 32.33 -12.81 -0.53
CA GLY A 227 31.19 -13.71 -0.57
C GLY A 227 31.49 -15.00 -1.32
#